data_29abe43bfe755ac8778608c437275fe2
#
_entry.id   29abe43bfe755ac8778608c437275fe2
#
_cell.length_a   1.000
_cell.length_b   1.000
_cell.length_c   1.000
_cell.angle_alpha   90.00
_cell.angle_beta   90.00
_cell.angle_gamma   90.00
#
_symmetry.space_group_name_H-M   'P 1'
#
loop_
_entity.id
_entity.type
_entity.pdbx_description
1 polymer ?
#
loop_
_entity_poly.entity_id
_entity_poly.type
_entity_poly.pdbx_seq_one_letter_code
_entity_poly.pdbx_strand_id
1 'polypeptide(L)'
;MTITQNIQVSKARVMDEVAKATAYIGQKAVSQQDPDAYERIATTDANREELDRYWMEACTAASLLLDHWLTDQTSQVLSHHPELGTAHDYKVTLGMPTNWNFAYLTSVNEALMSYLVNSIVTKWLLRTQKQDAAAYAALVEDAARQITQLMLVRKRPPRRSSGSSDDGELWGGPQLWGGPQLWGH
;
A
#
# COMPACT_ATOMS: atom_id res chain seq x y z
N MET A 1 -15.21 -18.17 -0.67
CA MET A 1 -14.12 -18.50 -1.61
C MET A 1 -13.07 -17.39 -1.55
N THR A 2 -11.80 -17.77 -1.43
CA THR A 2 -10.65 -16.86 -1.47
C THR A 2 -9.85 -17.10 -2.73
N ILE A 3 -9.22 -16.07 -3.27
CA ILE A 3 -8.31 -16.15 -4.41
C ILE A 3 -6.93 -15.80 -3.91
N THR A 4 -5.94 -16.61 -4.24
CA THR A 4 -4.54 -16.40 -3.87
C THR A 4 -3.90 -15.38 -4.81
N GLN A 5 -3.17 -14.41 -4.23
CA GLN A 5 -2.39 -13.41 -4.95
C GLN A 5 -0.96 -13.38 -4.41
N ASN A 6 0.01 -13.39 -5.30
CA ASN A 6 1.42 -13.30 -4.94
C ASN A 6 1.91 -11.87 -5.12
N ILE A 7 2.56 -11.35 -4.10
CA ILE A 7 3.24 -10.06 -4.13
C ILE A 7 4.73 -10.32 -3.95
N GLN A 8 5.53 -9.63 -4.75
CA GLN A 8 6.98 -9.70 -4.67
C GLN A 8 7.56 -8.30 -4.72
N VAL A 9 8.37 -7.93 -3.71
CA VAL A 9 9.14 -6.69 -3.68
C VAL A 9 10.62 -7.03 -3.73
N SER A 10 11.31 -6.50 -4.73
CA SER A 10 12.73 -6.75 -4.91
C SER A 10 13.56 -6.00 -3.87
N LYS A 11 14.41 -6.74 -3.13
CA LYS A 11 15.34 -6.18 -2.16
C LYS A 11 16.32 -5.20 -2.81
N ALA A 12 16.87 -5.55 -3.98
CA ALA A 12 17.81 -4.70 -4.68
C ALA A 12 17.20 -3.33 -5.02
N ARG A 13 15.95 -3.31 -5.49
CA ARG A 13 15.23 -2.09 -5.80
C ARG A 13 14.96 -1.24 -4.55
N VAL A 14 14.58 -1.87 -3.44
CA VAL A 14 14.38 -1.16 -2.16
C VAL A 14 15.68 -0.54 -1.67
N MET A 15 16.80 -1.29 -1.71
CA MET A 15 18.10 -0.77 -1.28
C MET A 15 18.61 0.38 -2.15
N ASP A 16 18.37 0.34 -3.46
CA ASP A 16 18.67 1.44 -4.37
C ASP A 16 17.90 2.71 -4.02
N GLU A 17 16.60 2.58 -3.73
CA GLU A 17 15.77 3.72 -3.29
C GLU A 17 16.19 4.25 -1.90
N VAL A 18 16.58 3.37 -0.97
CA VAL A 18 17.16 3.78 0.33
C VAL A 18 18.44 4.58 0.13
N ALA A 19 19.34 4.09 -0.73
CA ALA A 19 20.60 4.80 -1.04
C ALA A 19 20.35 6.19 -1.65
N LYS A 20 19.41 6.30 -2.58
CA LYS A 20 19.02 7.60 -3.18
C LYS A 20 18.43 8.54 -2.13
N ALA A 21 17.52 8.05 -1.27
CA ALA A 21 16.89 8.86 -0.24
C ALA A 21 17.92 9.38 0.78
N THR A 22 18.81 8.52 1.27
CA THR A 22 19.84 8.91 2.24
C THR A 22 20.89 9.84 1.64
N ALA A 23 21.29 9.63 0.37
CA ALA A 23 22.17 10.55 -0.35
C ALA A 23 21.54 11.95 -0.51
N TYR A 24 20.25 12.02 -0.86
CA TYR A 24 19.53 13.29 -0.98
C TYR A 24 19.49 14.04 0.34
N ILE A 25 19.18 13.34 1.45
CA ILE A 25 19.14 13.93 2.80
C ILE A 25 20.55 14.43 3.18
N GLY A 26 21.58 13.64 2.93
CA GLY A 26 22.97 14.04 3.17
C GLY A 26 23.37 15.29 2.41
N GLN A 27 23.03 15.39 1.11
CA GLN A 27 23.28 16.59 0.31
C GLN A 27 22.54 17.83 0.85
N LYS A 28 21.28 17.66 1.26
CA LYS A 28 20.50 18.73 1.86
C LYS A 28 21.12 19.22 3.17
N ALA A 29 21.61 18.32 4.00
CA ALA A 29 22.24 18.65 5.28
C ALA A 29 23.60 19.39 5.08
N VAL A 30 24.40 19.00 4.08
CA VAL A 30 25.63 19.74 3.70
C VAL A 30 25.28 21.19 3.34
N SER A 31 24.22 21.43 2.60
CA SER A 31 23.76 22.77 2.25
C SER A 31 23.31 23.61 3.45
N GLN A 32 23.04 23.00 4.59
CA GLN A 32 22.63 23.62 5.85
C GLN A 32 23.78 23.82 6.85
N GLN A 33 25.04 23.85 6.38
CA GLN A 33 26.28 24.12 7.14
C GLN A 33 26.88 22.93 7.93
N ASP A 34 26.54 21.70 7.59
CA ASP A 34 27.23 20.50 8.11
C ASP A 34 28.02 19.81 6.99
N PRO A 35 29.32 20.13 6.80
CA PRO A 35 30.12 19.62 5.68
C PRO A 35 30.28 18.09 5.69
N ASP A 36 30.25 17.47 6.86
CA ASP A 36 30.46 16.03 7.04
C ASP A 36 29.12 15.23 7.02
N ALA A 37 28.00 15.92 6.84
CA ALA A 37 26.67 15.32 6.88
C ALA A 37 26.49 14.26 5.79
N TYR A 38 27.01 14.48 4.61
CA TYR A 38 26.88 13.53 3.51
C TYR A 38 27.54 12.19 3.84
N GLU A 39 28.78 12.19 4.33
CA GLU A 39 29.49 10.95 4.68
C GLU A 39 28.83 10.19 5.82
N ARG A 40 28.19 10.90 6.75
CA ARG A 40 27.50 10.32 7.90
C ARG A 40 26.12 9.73 7.54
N ILE A 41 25.39 10.38 6.60
CA ILE A 41 23.98 10.05 6.32
C ILE A 41 23.84 9.14 5.11
N ALA A 42 24.65 9.34 4.05
CA ALA A 42 24.60 8.49 2.87
C ALA A 42 24.99 7.05 3.22
N THR A 43 24.20 6.11 2.74
CA THR A 43 24.50 4.68 2.91
C THR A 43 25.56 4.23 1.93
N THR A 44 26.51 3.42 2.39
CA THR A 44 27.61 2.84 1.60
C THR A 44 27.62 1.32 1.73
N ASP A 45 28.43 0.65 0.92
CA ASP A 45 28.60 -0.82 1.00
C ASP A 45 29.11 -1.29 2.38
N ALA A 46 29.83 -0.43 3.11
CA ALA A 46 30.27 -0.72 4.48
C ALA A 46 29.09 -0.88 5.47
N ASN A 47 27.93 -0.32 5.15
CA ASN A 47 26.75 -0.38 5.99
C ASN A 47 25.82 -1.56 5.68
N ARG A 48 26.22 -2.45 4.78
CA ARG A 48 25.40 -3.51 4.21
C ARG A 48 24.79 -4.43 5.27
N GLU A 49 25.59 -4.89 6.24
CA GLU A 49 25.09 -5.79 7.31
C GLU A 49 23.99 -5.12 8.15
N GLU A 50 24.14 -3.83 8.41
CA GLU A 50 23.15 -3.08 9.18
C GLU A 50 21.88 -2.85 8.38
N LEU A 51 22.00 -2.50 7.10
CA LEU A 51 20.87 -2.34 6.17
C LEU A 51 20.14 -3.68 5.97
N ASP A 52 20.87 -4.80 5.93
CA ASP A 52 20.28 -6.14 5.84
C ASP A 52 19.45 -6.47 7.09
N ARG A 53 19.91 -6.09 8.28
CA ARG A 53 19.14 -6.21 9.50
C ARG A 53 17.86 -5.37 9.46
N TYR A 54 17.95 -4.09 9.03
CA TYR A 54 16.78 -3.23 8.89
C TYR A 54 15.80 -3.75 7.85
N TRP A 55 16.30 -4.34 6.77
CA TRP A 55 15.46 -5.05 5.79
C TRP A 55 14.65 -6.16 6.43
N MET A 56 15.29 -7.04 7.21
CA MET A 56 14.59 -8.12 7.91
C MET A 56 13.50 -7.62 8.84
N GLU A 57 13.83 -6.61 9.63
CA GLU A 57 12.88 -6.02 10.56
C GLU A 57 11.71 -5.35 9.83
N ALA A 58 11.97 -4.69 8.69
CA ALA A 58 10.94 -4.07 7.86
C ALA A 58 10.03 -5.13 7.21
N CYS A 59 10.60 -6.23 6.69
CA CYS A 59 9.84 -7.35 6.14
C CYS A 59 8.95 -8.02 7.21
N THR A 60 9.48 -8.21 8.42
CA THR A 60 8.69 -8.75 9.53
C THR A 60 7.52 -7.82 9.89
N ALA A 61 7.77 -6.53 9.99
CA ALA A 61 6.73 -5.54 10.25
C ALA A 61 5.67 -5.49 9.13
N ALA A 62 6.09 -5.57 7.86
CA ALA A 62 5.18 -5.65 6.72
C ALA A 62 4.32 -6.93 6.76
N SER A 63 4.90 -8.07 7.18
CA SER A 63 4.15 -9.32 7.32
C SER A 63 3.13 -9.25 8.45
N LEU A 64 3.46 -8.62 9.58
CA LEU A 64 2.51 -8.36 10.66
C LEU A 64 1.36 -7.44 10.21
N LEU A 65 1.67 -6.43 9.40
CA LEU A 65 0.64 -5.55 8.82
C LEU A 65 -0.32 -6.32 7.92
N LEU A 66 0.16 -7.33 7.20
CA LEU A 66 -0.60 -8.15 6.27
C LEU A 66 -1.19 -9.41 6.89
N ASP A 67 -0.93 -9.71 8.16
CA ASP A 67 -1.22 -10.99 8.82
C ASP A 67 -2.63 -11.52 8.55
N HIS A 68 -3.63 -10.64 8.61
CA HIS A 68 -5.03 -10.99 8.35
C HIS A 68 -5.29 -11.56 6.94
N TRP A 69 -4.45 -11.24 5.97
CA TRP A 69 -4.58 -11.67 4.57
C TRP A 69 -3.53 -12.68 4.15
N LEU A 70 -2.54 -13.00 5.00
CA LEU A 70 -1.55 -14.02 4.69
C LEU A 70 -2.19 -15.40 4.63
N THR A 71 -1.71 -16.23 3.69
CA THR A 71 -2.03 -17.65 3.71
C THR A 71 -1.07 -18.40 4.64
N ASP A 72 -1.52 -19.50 5.23
CA ASP A 72 -0.73 -20.32 6.17
C ASP A 72 0.65 -20.73 5.61
N GLN A 73 0.76 -20.91 4.29
CA GLN A 73 2.01 -21.25 3.64
C GLN A 73 3.08 -20.15 3.75
N THR A 74 2.67 -18.88 3.79
CA THR A 74 3.61 -17.74 3.89
C THR A 74 4.12 -17.57 5.31
N SER A 75 3.28 -17.76 6.30
CA SER A 75 3.67 -17.68 7.72
C SER A 75 4.75 -18.67 8.09
N GLN A 76 4.74 -19.88 7.51
CA GLN A 76 5.75 -20.90 7.75
C GLN A 76 7.11 -20.55 7.12
N VAL A 77 7.13 -19.93 5.94
CA VAL A 77 8.38 -19.55 5.26
C VAL A 77 9.11 -18.45 6.03
N LEU A 78 8.39 -17.46 6.57
CA LEU A 78 9.00 -16.37 7.33
C LEU A 78 9.53 -16.79 8.71
N SER A 79 8.92 -17.81 9.34
CA SER A 79 9.30 -18.27 10.68
C SER A 79 10.47 -19.27 10.69
N HIS A 80 10.79 -19.94 9.57
CA HIS A 80 11.74 -21.08 9.53
C HIS A 80 13.07 -20.79 8.83
N HIS A 81 13.27 -19.60 8.23
CA HIS A 81 14.52 -19.30 7.53
C HIS A 81 15.17 -18.01 8.01
N PRO A 82 15.97 -18.05 9.09
CA PRO A 82 16.82 -16.92 9.48
C PRO A 82 17.83 -16.52 8.39
N GLU A 83 18.12 -17.43 7.45
CA GLU A 83 19.02 -17.16 6.32
C GLU A 83 18.33 -16.46 5.12
N LEU A 84 17.00 -16.44 5.05
CA LEU A 84 16.23 -15.77 4.00
C LEU A 84 16.43 -14.26 3.97
N GLY A 85 16.96 -13.68 5.06
CA GLY A 85 17.03 -12.25 5.24
C GLY A 85 18.06 -11.52 4.43
N THR A 86 19.16 -12.12 4.11
CA THR A 86 20.31 -11.38 3.58
C THR A 86 20.33 -11.28 2.07
N ALA A 87 19.75 -12.21 1.33
CA ALA A 87 19.88 -12.27 -0.14
C ALA A 87 18.56 -12.22 -0.91
N HIS A 88 17.38 -12.33 -0.27
CA HIS A 88 16.14 -12.63 -0.98
C HIS A 88 15.13 -11.47 -0.99
N ASP A 89 14.36 -11.42 -2.06
CA ASP A 89 13.21 -10.55 -2.23
C ASP A 89 12.11 -10.87 -1.19
N TYR A 90 11.36 -9.85 -0.81
CA TYR A 90 10.17 -10.04 0.01
C TYR A 90 9.05 -10.64 -0.82
N LYS A 91 8.60 -11.85 -0.48
CA LYS A 91 7.54 -12.58 -1.20
C LYS A 91 6.47 -13.00 -0.21
N VAL A 92 5.23 -12.64 -0.52
CA VAL A 92 4.06 -13.01 0.29
C VAL A 92 2.91 -13.48 -0.60
N THR A 93 2.16 -14.46 -0.10
CA THR A 93 0.96 -14.98 -0.73
C THR A 93 -0.25 -14.56 0.08
N LEU A 94 -1.13 -13.78 -0.54
CA LEU A 94 -2.32 -13.22 0.08
C LEU A 94 -3.57 -13.99 -0.32
N GLY A 95 -4.44 -14.30 0.64
CA GLY A 95 -5.76 -14.87 0.46
C GLY A 95 -6.82 -13.78 0.38
N MET A 96 -7.17 -13.35 -0.84
CA MET A 96 -8.11 -12.26 -1.05
C MET A 96 -9.52 -12.77 -1.33
N PRO A 97 -10.57 -12.09 -0.83
CA PRO A 97 -11.94 -12.45 -1.18
C PRO A 97 -12.23 -12.20 -2.67
N THR A 98 -13.11 -13.01 -3.27
CA THR A 98 -13.42 -12.95 -4.71
C THR A 98 -13.97 -11.62 -5.20
N ASN A 99 -14.55 -10.83 -4.31
CA ASN A 99 -15.05 -9.49 -4.58
C ASN A 99 -14.01 -8.38 -4.38
N TRP A 100 -12.75 -8.71 -4.03
CA TRP A 100 -11.69 -7.74 -3.99
C TRP A 100 -11.39 -7.18 -5.38
N ASN A 101 -11.03 -5.90 -5.46
CA ASN A 101 -10.74 -5.28 -6.74
C ASN A 101 -9.27 -5.49 -7.13
N PHE A 102 -9.00 -6.49 -7.94
CA PHE A 102 -7.66 -6.87 -8.41
C PHE A 102 -6.91 -5.78 -9.20
N ALA A 103 -7.60 -4.75 -9.69
CA ALA A 103 -6.94 -3.62 -10.35
C ALA A 103 -5.96 -2.87 -9.43
N TYR A 104 -6.12 -3.02 -8.11
CA TYR A 104 -5.24 -2.39 -7.12
C TYR A 104 -4.02 -3.22 -6.72
N LEU A 105 -3.79 -4.40 -7.32
CA LEU A 105 -2.64 -5.25 -6.96
C LEU A 105 -1.31 -4.52 -7.12
N THR A 106 -1.13 -3.80 -8.22
CA THR A 106 0.08 -2.99 -8.47
C THR A 106 0.23 -1.89 -7.43
N SER A 107 -0.87 -1.21 -7.09
CA SER A 107 -0.84 -0.14 -6.07
C SER A 107 -0.49 -0.69 -4.68
N VAL A 108 -0.95 -1.89 -4.34
CA VAL A 108 -0.55 -2.58 -3.09
C VAL A 108 0.94 -2.87 -3.09
N ASN A 109 1.48 -3.36 -4.21
CA ASN A 109 2.92 -3.64 -4.33
C ASN A 109 3.77 -2.38 -4.19
N GLU A 110 3.35 -1.27 -4.81
CA GLU A 110 4.04 0.03 -4.70
C GLU A 110 3.95 0.61 -3.28
N ALA A 111 2.79 0.51 -2.63
CA ALA A 111 2.62 0.94 -1.25
C ALA A 111 3.48 0.11 -0.28
N LEU A 112 3.60 -1.21 -0.50
CA LEU A 112 4.51 -2.08 0.24
C LEU A 112 5.98 -1.70 0.02
N MET A 113 6.37 -1.43 -1.22
CA MET A 113 7.71 -0.94 -1.52
C MET A 113 8.01 0.36 -0.78
N SER A 114 7.10 1.34 -0.81
CA SER A 114 7.23 2.60 -0.09
C SER A 114 7.32 2.39 1.42
N TYR A 115 6.52 1.48 1.96
CA TYR A 115 6.55 1.11 3.38
C TYR A 115 7.93 0.57 3.79
N LEU A 116 8.49 -0.38 3.00
CA LEU A 116 9.79 -0.99 3.27
C LEU A 116 10.93 0.05 3.18
N VAL A 117 10.96 0.87 2.11
CA VAL A 117 11.95 1.93 1.94
C VAL A 117 11.91 2.90 3.11
N ASN A 118 10.74 3.46 3.42
CA ASN A 118 10.61 4.46 4.48
C ASN A 118 10.92 3.87 5.86
N SER A 119 10.59 2.60 6.13
CA SER A 119 10.93 1.92 7.37
C SER A 119 12.44 1.80 7.58
N ILE A 120 13.18 1.43 6.51
CA ILE A 120 14.64 1.31 6.57
C ILE A 120 15.27 2.69 6.73
N VAL A 121 14.83 3.70 5.94
CA VAL A 121 15.32 5.07 6.03
C VAL A 121 15.06 5.65 7.42
N THR A 122 13.88 5.44 8.00
CA THR A 122 13.56 5.90 9.36
C THR A 122 14.55 5.34 10.39
N LYS A 123 14.81 4.03 10.36
CA LYS A 123 15.75 3.38 11.29
C LYS A 123 17.18 3.89 11.11
N TRP A 124 17.60 4.08 9.86
CA TRP A 124 18.89 4.66 9.55
C TRP A 124 19.03 6.08 10.07
N LEU A 125 18.02 6.95 9.84
CA LEU A 125 18.02 8.34 10.28
C LEU A 125 17.93 8.48 11.81
N LEU A 126 17.24 7.61 12.51
CA LEU A 126 17.20 7.63 13.98
C LEU A 126 18.61 7.53 14.57
N ARG A 127 19.55 6.94 13.86
CA ARG A 127 20.93 6.78 14.27
C ARG A 127 21.82 7.92 13.76
N THR A 128 21.59 8.39 12.54
CA THR A 128 22.46 9.36 11.85
C THR A 128 21.97 10.80 11.95
N GLN A 129 20.64 11.02 11.85
CA GLN A 129 20.02 12.35 11.84
C GLN A 129 18.58 12.33 12.35
N LYS A 130 18.39 12.40 13.65
CA LYS A 130 17.08 12.29 14.31
C LYS A 130 16.02 13.30 13.85
N GLN A 131 16.43 14.48 13.40
CA GLN A 131 15.49 15.55 13.00
C GLN A 131 14.62 15.13 11.81
N ASP A 132 15.21 14.48 10.80
CA ASP A 132 14.47 14.04 9.61
C ASP A 132 13.76 12.69 9.82
N ALA A 133 14.15 11.92 10.83
CA ALA A 133 13.56 10.61 11.12
C ALA A 133 12.04 10.66 11.37
N ALA A 134 11.55 11.71 12.02
CA ALA A 134 10.12 11.88 12.31
C ALA A 134 9.28 12.05 11.03
N ALA A 135 9.81 12.76 10.05
CA ALA A 135 9.14 12.93 8.75
C ALA A 135 9.00 11.59 8.01
N TYR A 136 10.05 10.76 8.02
CA TYR A 136 10.01 9.44 7.40
C TYR A 136 9.14 8.46 8.19
N ALA A 137 9.08 8.56 9.52
CA ALA A 137 8.15 7.77 10.33
C ALA A 137 6.69 8.07 9.96
N ALA A 138 6.33 9.33 9.72
CA ALA A 138 5.00 9.69 9.24
C ALA A 138 4.70 9.06 7.86
N LEU A 139 5.67 9.00 6.95
CA LEU A 139 5.51 8.34 5.65
C LEU A 139 5.31 6.81 5.79
N VAL A 140 5.93 6.18 6.80
CA VAL A 140 5.68 4.75 7.12
C VAL A 140 4.23 4.54 7.54
N GLU A 141 3.70 5.39 8.43
CA GLU A 141 2.31 5.31 8.88
C GLU A 141 1.32 5.56 7.72
N ASP A 142 1.62 6.52 6.85
CA ASP A 142 0.80 6.80 5.67
C ASP A 142 0.79 5.62 4.71
N ALA A 143 1.93 5.02 4.43
CA ALA A 143 2.04 3.82 3.60
C ALA A 143 1.29 2.63 4.21
N ALA A 144 1.39 2.41 5.53
CA ALA A 144 0.65 1.36 6.23
C ALA A 144 -0.86 1.55 6.14
N ARG A 145 -1.36 2.80 6.32
CA ARG A 145 -2.77 3.13 6.13
C ARG A 145 -3.23 2.90 4.70
N GLN A 146 -2.42 3.29 3.72
CA GLN A 146 -2.71 3.09 2.31
C GLN A 146 -2.81 1.61 1.96
N ILE A 147 -1.89 0.77 2.43
CA ILE A 147 -1.93 -0.69 2.25
C ILE A 147 -3.26 -1.24 2.80
N THR A 148 -3.59 -0.91 4.05
CA THR A 148 -4.82 -1.39 4.69
C THR A 148 -6.07 -0.95 3.90
N GLN A 149 -6.12 0.29 3.44
CA GLN A 149 -7.24 0.79 2.63
C GLN A 149 -7.37 0.03 1.31
N LEU A 150 -6.25 -0.17 0.59
CA LEU A 150 -6.23 -0.90 -0.69
C LEU A 150 -6.68 -2.35 -0.53
N MET A 151 -6.30 -3.01 0.58
CA MET A 151 -6.71 -4.38 0.89
C MET A 151 -8.22 -4.51 1.16
N LEU A 152 -8.88 -3.45 1.57
CA LEU A 152 -10.32 -3.41 1.85
C LEU A 152 -11.18 -3.05 0.64
N VAL A 153 -10.60 -2.56 -0.46
CA VAL A 153 -11.37 -2.14 -1.65
C VAL A 153 -12.07 -3.33 -2.30
N ARG A 154 -13.37 -3.18 -2.53
CA ARG A 154 -14.21 -4.20 -3.17
C ARG A 154 -14.65 -3.74 -4.56
N LYS A 155 -14.90 -4.70 -5.46
CA LYS A 155 -15.55 -4.43 -6.76
C LYS A 155 -16.91 -3.79 -6.52
N ARG A 156 -17.21 -2.73 -7.24
CA ARG A 156 -18.57 -2.18 -7.25
C ARG A 156 -19.50 -3.21 -7.89
N PRO A 157 -20.68 -3.48 -7.31
CA PRO A 157 -21.67 -4.29 -8.00
C PRO A 157 -22.02 -3.62 -9.33
N PRO A 158 -22.29 -4.41 -10.40
CA PRO A 158 -22.77 -3.83 -11.64
C PRO A 158 -24.01 -3.00 -11.32
N ARG A 159 -24.04 -1.75 -11.81
CA ARG A 159 -25.27 -0.97 -11.81
C ARG A 159 -26.30 -1.84 -12.52
N ARG A 160 -27.38 -2.20 -11.85
CA ARG A 160 -28.56 -2.62 -12.58
C ARG A 160 -28.87 -1.44 -13.50
N SER A 161 -28.67 -1.63 -14.82
CA SER A 161 -29.38 -0.80 -15.76
C SER A 161 -30.83 -0.93 -15.31
N SER A 162 -31.43 0.15 -14.86
CA SER A 162 -32.88 0.24 -14.86
C SER A 162 -33.22 -0.10 -16.31
N GLY A 163 -33.61 -1.37 -16.53
CA GLY A 163 -34.13 -1.77 -17.79
C GLY A 163 -35.17 -0.71 -18.09
N SER A 164 -35.14 -0.14 -19.28
CA SER A 164 -36.30 0.51 -19.82
C SER A 164 -37.38 -0.55 -19.71
N SER A 165 -38.10 -0.56 -18.61
CA SER A 165 -39.40 -1.14 -18.57
C SER A 165 -40.14 -0.32 -19.60
N ASP A 166 -40.28 -0.92 -20.75
CA ASP A 166 -41.24 -0.57 -21.77
C ASP A 166 -42.64 -0.89 -21.21
N ASP A 167 -42.92 -0.36 -20.03
CA ASP A 167 -44.21 -0.35 -19.37
C ASP A 167 -44.84 1.05 -19.58
N GLY A 168 -44.85 1.45 -20.84
CA GLY A 168 -45.59 2.65 -21.31
C GLY A 168 -47.10 2.49 -21.27
N GLU A 169 -47.67 1.48 -20.61
CA GLU A 169 -49.13 1.25 -20.61
C GLU A 169 -49.80 1.23 -19.23
N LEU A 170 -49.15 1.64 -18.14
CA LEU A 170 -49.78 1.59 -16.80
C LEU A 170 -50.18 2.94 -16.23
N TRP A 171 -50.02 4.05 -16.96
CA TRP A 171 -50.54 5.32 -16.57
C TRP A 171 -51.68 5.70 -17.55
N GLY A 172 -52.90 5.34 -17.10
CA GLY A 172 -54.13 5.47 -17.78
C GLY A 172 -54.26 6.68 -18.66
N GLY A 173 -54.82 6.44 -19.81
CA GLY A 173 -55.07 7.42 -20.83
C GLY A 173 -55.81 8.67 -20.35
N PRO A 174 -55.89 9.67 -21.16
CA PRO A 174 -56.34 11.02 -20.85
C PRO A 174 -57.82 11.19 -20.54
N GLN A 175 -58.50 10.14 -20.07
CA GLN A 175 -59.96 10.13 -19.86
C GLN A 175 -60.44 10.35 -18.42
N LEU A 176 -59.54 10.56 -17.46
CA LEU A 176 -59.98 10.68 -16.05
C LEU A 176 -60.14 12.12 -15.56
N TRP A 177 -60.02 13.13 -16.44
CA TRP A 177 -60.18 14.57 -16.08
C TRP A 177 -61.26 15.29 -16.89
N GLY A 178 -62.18 14.55 -17.49
CA GLY A 178 -63.36 15.10 -18.15
C GLY A 178 -64.60 15.02 -17.30
N GLY A 179 -64.63 15.67 -16.14
CA GLY A 179 -65.87 15.91 -15.39
C GLY A 179 -66.67 17.05 -16.05
N PRO A 180 -67.98 16.92 -16.21
CA PRO A 180 -68.85 17.91 -16.90
C PRO A 180 -68.86 19.21 -16.15
N GLN A 181 -68.76 20.31 -16.89
CA GLN A 181 -69.02 21.67 -16.45
C GLN A 181 -70.50 21.83 -16.09
N LEU A 182 -70.77 21.94 -14.83
CA LEU A 182 -72.07 22.38 -14.29
C LEU A 182 -71.92 23.79 -13.72
N TRP A 183 -71.98 24.80 -14.61
CA TRP A 183 -72.39 26.13 -14.24
C TRP A 183 -73.34 26.64 -15.33
N GLY A 184 -74.64 26.43 -15.07
CA GLY A 184 -75.71 27.12 -15.76
C GLY A 184 -76.60 27.77 -14.66
N HIS A 185 -76.82 29.11 -14.91
CA HIS A 185 -77.67 30.06 -14.21
C HIS A 185 -77.07 30.85 -13.10
#